data_ebd37ad36d50d9b7cb72035d7e104c75
#
_entry.id   ebd37ad36d50d9b7cb72035d7e104c75
#
_cell.length_a   1.000
_cell.length_b   1.000
_cell.length_c   1.000
_cell.angle_alpha   90.00
_cell.angle_beta   90.00
_cell.angle_gamma   90.00
#
_symmetry.space_group_name_H-M   'P 1'
#
loop_
_entity.id
_entity.type
_entity.pdbx_description
1 polymer ?
#
loop_
_entity_poly.entity_id
_entity_poly.type
_entity_poly.pdbx_seq_one_letter_code
_entity_poly.pdbx_strand_id
1 'polypeptide(L)'
;MCPTCSKYLDSGEVCADCQAWQDQYPDISGRHLALFYYDDFAKDWMFEFKMKGDIRFGLVFGQVLKECIKSNFPNHLLVPIPSSTPHFKDRGFNQIDVILSVLSFEYEDLLANTSHGLGQAKKTRADRLRTDQPFSYRGGGDLSQMDILLVDDVYTTGRTLYHAKRLLTDQGARRVDSLSLFR
;
A
#
# COMPACT_ATOMS: atom_id res chain seq x y z
N MET A 1 -15.53 -0.63 13.27
CA MET A 1 -14.38 -0.36 12.35
C MET A 1 -14.89 0.09 11.00
N CYS A 2 -14.16 0.98 10.34
CA CYS A 2 -14.46 1.41 8.97
C CYS A 2 -14.40 0.20 8.01
N PRO A 3 -15.46 -0.12 7.25
CA PRO A 3 -15.48 -1.28 6.36
C PRO A 3 -14.51 -1.15 5.17
N THR A 4 -14.09 0.08 4.85
CA THR A 4 -13.22 0.34 3.69
C THR A 4 -11.73 0.26 4.02
N CYS A 5 -11.30 0.72 5.22
CA CYS A 5 -9.88 0.86 5.53
C CYS A 5 -9.47 0.31 6.89
N SER A 6 -10.34 -0.41 7.58
CA SER A 6 -10.11 -1.01 8.90
C SER A 6 -9.80 0.00 10.03
N LYS A 7 -10.02 1.32 9.83
CA LYS A 7 -9.87 2.33 10.89
C LYS A 7 -10.83 2.02 12.03
N TYR A 8 -10.32 2.06 13.28
CA TYR A 8 -11.19 1.93 14.44
C TYR A 8 -12.19 3.10 14.48
N LEU A 9 -13.48 2.77 14.59
CA LEU A 9 -14.59 3.69 14.72
C LEU A 9 -15.67 3.02 15.58
N ASP A 10 -16.27 3.77 16.47
CA ASP A 10 -17.34 3.27 17.33
C ASP A 10 -18.64 2.99 16.54
N SER A 11 -18.88 3.76 15.48
CA SER A 11 -20.10 3.67 14.67
C SER A 11 -20.15 2.54 13.65
N GLY A 12 -19.01 1.96 13.25
CA GLY A 12 -18.92 0.98 12.15
C GLY A 12 -19.20 1.56 10.75
N GLU A 13 -19.28 2.89 10.61
CA GLU A 13 -19.51 3.59 9.35
C GLU A 13 -18.22 3.80 8.56
N VAL A 14 -18.35 4.25 7.31
CA VAL A 14 -17.22 4.67 6.49
C VAL A 14 -16.60 5.93 7.10
N CYS A 15 -15.30 5.94 7.32
CA CYS A 15 -14.62 7.11 7.87
C CYS A 15 -14.54 8.26 6.85
N ALA A 16 -14.39 9.50 7.35
CA ALA A 16 -14.36 10.70 6.50
C ALA A 16 -13.26 10.65 5.42
N ASP A 17 -12.08 10.08 5.71
CA ASP A 17 -11.02 9.92 4.71
C ASP A 17 -11.47 9.00 3.57
N CYS A 18 -12.09 7.86 3.91
CA CYS A 18 -12.58 6.92 2.90
C CYS A 18 -13.76 7.48 2.11
N GLN A 19 -14.65 8.23 2.74
CA GLN A 19 -15.75 8.92 2.03
C GLN A 19 -15.19 9.92 1.01
N ALA A 20 -14.22 10.74 1.41
CA ALA A 20 -13.59 11.69 0.50
C ALA A 20 -12.91 10.99 -0.71
N TRP A 21 -12.28 9.82 -0.49
CA TRP A 21 -11.70 9.06 -1.58
C TRP A 21 -12.76 8.43 -2.48
N GLN A 22 -13.85 7.91 -1.94
CA GLN A 22 -14.96 7.37 -2.72
C GLN A 22 -15.65 8.45 -3.56
N ASP A 23 -15.82 9.65 -3.01
CA ASP A 23 -16.37 10.80 -3.73
C ASP A 23 -15.45 11.25 -4.88
N GLN A 24 -14.13 11.20 -4.65
CA GLN A 24 -13.14 11.58 -5.66
C GLN A 24 -12.95 10.52 -6.76
N TYR A 25 -13.08 9.25 -6.41
CA TYR A 25 -12.84 8.10 -7.29
C TYR A 25 -13.94 7.04 -7.15
N PRO A 26 -15.16 7.33 -7.61
CA PRO A 26 -16.31 6.44 -7.42
C PRO A 26 -16.20 5.11 -8.18
N ASP A 27 -15.35 5.07 -9.20
CA ASP A 27 -15.08 3.90 -10.05
C ASP A 27 -14.02 2.95 -9.48
N ILE A 28 -13.29 3.36 -8.43
CA ILE A 28 -12.31 2.48 -7.79
C ILE A 28 -13.02 1.49 -6.89
N SER A 29 -12.97 0.23 -7.28
CA SER A 29 -13.43 -0.90 -6.47
C SER A 29 -12.29 -1.54 -5.68
N GLY A 30 -12.65 -2.31 -4.65
CA GLY A 30 -11.70 -3.08 -3.86
C GLY A 30 -11.60 -2.61 -2.41
N ARG A 31 -11.41 -3.60 -1.53
CA ARG A 31 -11.29 -3.37 -0.09
C ARG A 31 -9.85 -3.10 0.32
N HIS A 32 -9.69 -2.56 1.51
CA HIS A 32 -8.41 -2.54 2.21
C HIS A 32 -8.51 -3.32 3.52
N LEU A 33 -7.49 -4.11 3.81
CA LEU A 33 -7.32 -4.79 5.08
C LEU A 33 -6.03 -4.32 5.75
N ALA A 34 -6.09 -4.03 7.05
CA ALA A 34 -4.90 -3.79 7.86
C ALA A 34 -4.79 -4.89 8.93
N LEU A 35 -3.59 -5.42 9.14
CA LEU A 35 -3.38 -6.51 10.09
C LEU A 35 -3.35 -6.04 11.53
N PHE A 36 -2.71 -4.90 11.79
CA PHE A 36 -2.46 -4.39 13.13
C PHE A 36 -2.73 -2.89 13.24
N TYR A 37 -2.96 -2.41 14.44
CA TYR A 37 -2.98 -0.98 14.74
C TYR A 37 -1.56 -0.41 14.73
N TYR A 38 -1.44 0.87 14.31
CA TYR A 38 -0.19 1.61 14.36
C TYR A 38 -0.05 2.26 15.74
N ASP A 39 0.51 1.53 16.69
CA ASP A 39 0.81 1.95 18.06
C ASP A 39 2.32 2.25 18.24
N ASP A 40 2.75 2.48 19.48
CA ASP A 40 4.16 2.74 19.78
C ASP A 40 5.06 1.55 19.45
N PHE A 41 4.59 0.32 19.66
CA PHE A 41 5.33 -0.87 19.24
C PHE A 41 5.52 -0.92 17.71
N ALA A 42 4.46 -0.67 16.94
CA ALA A 42 4.52 -0.61 15.49
C ALA A 42 5.51 0.46 15.00
N LYS A 43 5.51 1.62 15.66
CA LYS A 43 6.43 2.73 15.37
C LYS A 43 7.89 2.32 15.61
N ASP A 44 8.20 1.72 16.75
CA ASP A 44 9.55 1.26 17.08
C ASP A 44 9.99 0.15 16.12
N TRP A 45 9.10 -0.82 15.82
CA TRP A 45 9.36 -1.85 14.84
C TRP A 45 9.66 -1.28 13.45
N MET A 46 8.86 -0.31 12.99
CA MET A 46 9.07 0.37 11.71
C MET A 46 10.40 1.13 11.68
N PHE A 47 10.79 1.73 12.80
CA PHE A 47 12.08 2.41 12.93
C PHE A 47 13.24 1.42 12.77
N GLU A 48 13.24 0.31 13.51
CA GLU A 48 14.27 -0.73 13.40
C GLU A 48 14.36 -1.28 11.97
N PHE A 49 13.23 -1.62 11.39
CA PHE A 49 13.18 -2.19 10.04
C PHE A 49 13.59 -1.19 8.96
N LYS A 50 13.06 0.05 9.01
CA LYS A 50 13.30 1.04 7.96
C LYS A 50 14.64 1.76 8.10
N MET A 51 15.02 2.11 9.33
CA MET A 51 16.18 2.98 9.55
C MET A 51 17.47 2.21 9.79
N LYS A 52 17.39 1.06 10.44
CA LYS A 52 18.56 0.20 10.67
C LYS A 52 18.75 -0.87 9.60
N GLY A 53 17.75 -1.08 8.73
CA GLY A 53 17.84 -2.02 7.63
C GLY A 53 17.88 -3.50 8.07
N ASP A 54 17.40 -3.79 9.27
CA ASP A 54 17.41 -5.17 9.76
C ASP A 54 16.25 -5.96 9.15
N ILE A 55 16.55 -6.68 8.08
CA ILE A 55 15.58 -7.47 7.32
C ILE A 55 14.90 -8.57 8.15
N ARG A 56 15.51 -9.01 9.28
CA ARG A 56 14.91 -10.01 10.18
C ARG A 56 13.62 -9.52 10.80
N PHE A 57 13.46 -8.21 10.97
CA PHE A 57 12.20 -7.61 11.41
C PHE A 57 11.04 -7.85 10.43
N GLY A 58 11.32 -7.99 9.14
CA GLY A 58 10.31 -8.38 8.15
C GLY A 58 9.65 -9.73 8.41
N LEU A 59 10.32 -10.63 9.13
CA LEU A 59 9.80 -11.96 9.47
C LEU A 59 8.84 -11.97 10.66
N VAL A 60 8.86 -10.94 11.52
CA VAL A 60 8.05 -10.88 12.75
C VAL A 60 6.56 -11.09 12.44
N PHE A 61 6.06 -10.45 11.38
CA PHE A 61 4.67 -10.55 10.96
C PHE A 61 4.45 -11.51 9.79
N GLY A 62 5.52 -12.20 9.34
CA GLY A 62 5.51 -13.00 8.14
C GLY A 62 4.43 -14.07 8.11
N GLN A 63 4.28 -14.81 9.21
CA GLN A 63 3.28 -15.89 9.28
C GLN A 63 1.85 -15.34 9.19
N VAL A 64 1.54 -14.28 9.95
CA VAL A 64 0.21 -13.66 9.94
C VAL A 64 -0.11 -13.06 8.56
N LEU A 65 0.87 -12.39 7.95
CA LEU A 65 0.73 -11.87 6.59
C LEU A 65 0.46 -12.98 5.59
N LYS A 66 1.21 -14.08 5.67
CA LYS A 66 1.06 -15.25 4.79
C LYS A 66 -0.32 -15.89 4.91
N GLU A 67 -0.80 -16.09 6.12
CA GLU A 67 -2.13 -16.63 6.39
C GLU A 67 -3.23 -15.69 5.90
N CYS A 68 -3.08 -14.39 6.13
CA CYS A 68 -4.03 -13.39 5.66
C CYS A 68 -4.13 -13.37 4.13
N ILE A 69 -3.00 -13.33 3.42
CA ILE A 69 -2.99 -13.33 1.95
C ILE A 69 -3.66 -14.60 1.42
N LYS A 70 -3.26 -15.78 1.91
CA LYS A 70 -3.81 -17.06 1.43
C LYS A 70 -5.31 -17.20 1.69
N SER A 71 -5.80 -16.71 2.83
CA SER A 71 -7.21 -16.85 3.21
C SER A 71 -8.12 -15.82 2.55
N ASN A 72 -7.65 -14.58 2.37
CA ASN A 72 -8.49 -13.48 1.91
C ASN A 72 -8.29 -13.11 0.44
N PHE A 73 -7.11 -13.44 -0.13
CA PHE A 73 -6.68 -13.03 -1.46
C PHE A 73 -5.98 -14.17 -2.24
N PRO A 74 -6.56 -15.39 -2.29
CA PRO A 74 -5.86 -16.60 -2.75
C PRO A 74 -5.40 -16.55 -4.21
N ASN A 75 -6.06 -15.76 -5.05
CA ASN A 75 -5.80 -15.70 -6.50
C ASN A 75 -5.39 -14.30 -6.97
N HIS A 76 -4.93 -13.45 -6.06
CA HIS A 76 -4.51 -12.10 -6.42
C HIS A 76 -3.04 -12.11 -6.87
N LEU A 77 -2.76 -11.32 -7.89
CA LEU A 77 -1.41 -10.93 -8.24
C LEU A 77 -0.92 -9.93 -7.17
N LEU A 78 0.18 -10.26 -6.50
CA LEU A 78 0.75 -9.38 -5.48
C LEU A 78 1.58 -8.29 -6.14
N VAL A 79 1.35 -7.05 -5.73
CA VAL A 79 2.09 -5.88 -6.22
C VAL A 79 2.53 -5.05 -5.01
N PRO A 80 3.83 -5.02 -4.69
CA PRO A 80 4.34 -4.19 -3.61
C PRO A 80 4.25 -2.70 -3.98
N ILE A 81 3.93 -1.86 -3.00
CA ILE A 81 4.02 -0.41 -3.17
C ILE A 81 5.50 -0.01 -3.18
N PRO A 82 5.98 0.65 -4.26
CA PRO A 82 7.38 1.04 -4.35
C PRO A 82 7.72 2.19 -3.41
N SER A 83 8.85 2.08 -2.71
CA SER A 83 9.42 3.18 -1.93
C SER A 83 9.75 4.38 -2.83
N SER A 84 9.69 5.60 -2.28
CA SER A 84 10.16 6.77 -3.04
C SER A 84 11.68 6.68 -3.31
N THR A 85 12.12 7.30 -4.41
CA THR A 85 13.54 7.26 -4.84
C THR A 85 14.53 7.68 -3.75
N PRO A 86 14.30 8.76 -2.96
CA PRO A 86 15.20 9.10 -1.86
C PRO A 86 15.27 8.00 -0.80
N HIS A 87 14.13 7.49 -0.38
CA HIS A 87 14.07 6.43 0.63
C HIS A 87 14.68 5.12 0.15
N PHE A 88 14.53 4.78 -1.12
CA PHE A 88 15.19 3.62 -1.70
C PHE A 88 16.72 3.79 -1.75
N LYS A 89 17.22 4.98 -2.13
CA LYS A 89 18.65 5.28 -2.13
C LYS A 89 19.28 5.21 -0.75
N ASP A 90 18.58 5.69 0.26
CA ASP A 90 19.05 5.69 1.65
C ASP A 90 19.08 4.28 2.25
N ARG A 91 18.17 3.39 1.85
CA ARG A 91 17.97 2.06 2.45
C ARG A 91 18.52 0.91 1.61
N GLY A 92 18.56 1.07 0.29
CA GLY A 92 18.99 0.03 -0.66
C GLY A 92 17.94 -1.06 -0.95
N PHE A 93 16.76 -1.01 -0.31
CA PHE A 93 15.70 -2.02 -0.49
C PHE A 93 14.29 -1.44 -0.26
N ASN A 94 13.29 -2.13 -0.80
CA ASN A 94 11.89 -1.95 -0.46
C ASN A 94 11.49 -2.98 0.61
N GLN A 95 10.89 -2.53 1.69
CA GLN A 95 10.52 -3.37 2.83
C GLN A 95 9.56 -4.49 2.43
N ILE A 96 8.58 -4.18 1.58
CA ILE A 96 7.56 -5.16 1.17
C ILE A 96 8.15 -6.22 0.25
N ASP A 97 9.03 -5.85 -0.67
CA ASP A 97 9.72 -6.81 -1.55
C ASP A 97 10.51 -7.84 -0.72
N VAL A 98 11.22 -7.37 0.31
CA VAL A 98 11.96 -8.24 1.23
C VAL A 98 11.01 -9.21 1.94
N ILE A 99 9.91 -8.71 2.50
CA ILE A 99 8.94 -9.54 3.21
C ILE A 99 8.33 -10.59 2.28
N LEU A 100 7.87 -10.19 1.11
CA LEU A 100 7.25 -11.10 0.14
C LEU A 100 8.24 -12.16 -0.35
N SER A 101 9.48 -11.76 -0.66
CA SER A 101 10.55 -12.67 -1.09
C SER A 101 10.87 -13.71 -0.02
N VAL A 102 11.04 -13.30 1.23
CA VAL A 102 11.33 -14.22 2.34
C VAL A 102 10.19 -15.20 2.60
N LEU A 103 8.94 -14.75 2.41
CA LEU A 103 7.76 -15.61 2.53
C LEU A 103 7.53 -16.51 1.32
N SER A 104 8.39 -16.41 0.30
CA SER A 104 8.29 -17.15 -0.96
C SER A 104 6.97 -16.89 -1.70
N PHE A 105 6.52 -15.64 -1.70
CA PHE A 105 5.46 -15.21 -2.57
C PHE A 105 6.02 -14.74 -3.91
N GLU A 106 5.35 -15.12 -4.98
CA GLU A 106 5.53 -14.51 -6.30
C GLU A 106 4.82 -13.14 -6.30
N TYR A 107 5.47 -12.12 -6.84
CA TYR A 107 4.92 -10.77 -6.98
C TYR A 107 5.48 -10.09 -8.23
N GLU A 108 4.83 -9.04 -8.68
CA GLU A 108 5.28 -8.26 -9.82
C GLU A 108 5.46 -6.77 -9.48
N ASP A 109 6.54 -6.19 -10.00
CA ASP A 109 6.86 -4.76 -9.87
C ASP A 109 6.14 -3.95 -10.95
N LEU A 110 4.82 -3.88 -10.88
CA LEU A 110 4.00 -3.14 -11.85
C LEU A 110 4.06 -1.62 -11.69
N LEU A 111 4.60 -1.13 -10.59
CA LEU A 111 4.61 0.28 -10.23
C LEU A 111 6.03 0.81 -10.06
N ALA A 112 6.29 2.03 -10.56
CA ALA A 112 7.47 2.80 -10.20
C ALA A 112 7.08 4.09 -9.48
N ASN A 113 7.75 4.40 -8.39
CA ASN A 113 7.56 5.68 -7.71
C ASN A 113 8.38 6.77 -8.43
N THR A 114 7.69 7.74 -9.03
CA THR A 114 8.27 8.87 -9.76
C THR A 114 8.38 10.14 -8.93
N SER A 115 7.97 10.11 -7.65
CA SER A 115 8.05 11.27 -6.78
C SER A 115 9.51 11.59 -6.43
N HIS A 116 9.98 12.71 -6.96
CA HIS A 116 11.28 13.28 -6.57
C HIS A 116 11.10 14.01 -5.23
N GLY A 117 11.72 13.51 -4.15
CA GLY A 117 11.50 13.94 -2.76
C GLY A 117 11.77 15.41 -2.40
N LEU A 118 12.09 16.27 -3.34
CA LEU A 118 12.49 17.67 -3.09
C LEU A 118 11.37 18.71 -3.27
N GLY A 119 10.18 18.34 -3.70
CA GLY A 119 9.09 19.28 -4.01
C GLY A 119 7.97 19.39 -2.97
N GLN A 120 7.90 18.52 -1.98
CA GLN A 120 6.73 18.42 -1.11
C GLN A 120 6.74 19.34 0.14
N ALA A 121 7.90 19.88 0.52
CA ALA A 121 8.01 20.71 1.72
C ALA A 121 7.29 22.08 1.63
N LYS A 122 6.93 22.53 0.41
CA LYS A 122 6.25 23.82 0.17
C LYS A 122 4.80 23.71 -0.31
N LYS A 123 4.24 22.49 -0.43
CA LYS A 123 2.86 22.33 -0.90
C LYS A 123 1.86 22.53 0.23
N THR A 124 0.83 23.34 0.00
CA THR A 124 -0.30 23.51 0.92
C THR A 124 -1.11 22.23 1.04
N ARG A 125 -2.00 22.13 2.07
CA ARG A 125 -2.89 20.97 2.22
C ARG A 125 -3.79 20.77 0.97
N ALA A 126 -4.23 21.86 0.33
CA ALA A 126 -5.02 21.82 -0.90
C ALA A 126 -4.20 21.32 -2.10
N ASP A 127 -2.91 21.71 -2.18
CA ASP A 127 -2.01 21.21 -3.22
C ASP A 127 -1.68 19.73 -3.05
N ARG A 128 -1.70 19.22 -1.80
CA ARG A 128 -1.52 17.80 -1.51
C ARG A 128 -2.73 16.95 -1.91
N LEU A 129 -3.92 17.50 -1.94
CA LEU A 129 -5.14 16.84 -2.43
C LEU A 129 -5.23 16.84 -3.97
N ARG A 130 -4.59 17.81 -4.62
CA ARG A 130 -4.49 17.93 -6.09
C ARG A 130 -3.23 17.28 -6.68
N THR A 131 -2.49 16.53 -5.90
CA THR A 131 -1.14 16.13 -6.29
C THR A 131 -1.15 15.11 -7.42
N ASP A 132 -0.22 15.36 -8.33
CA ASP A 132 0.19 14.48 -9.41
C ASP A 132 0.32 13.03 -8.96
N GLN A 133 -0.09 12.13 -9.79
CA GLN A 133 0.08 10.68 -9.65
C GLN A 133 1.55 10.36 -9.34
N PRO A 134 1.88 9.82 -8.14
CA PRO A 134 3.26 9.57 -7.76
C PRO A 134 3.85 8.32 -8.40
N PHE A 135 3.03 7.54 -9.09
CA PHE A 135 3.42 6.27 -9.69
C PHE A 135 3.31 6.32 -11.20
N SER A 136 4.18 5.56 -11.87
CA SER A 136 4.05 5.16 -13.27
C SER A 136 3.90 3.64 -13.36
N TYR A 137 3.17 3.18 -14.39
CA TYR A 137 3.01 1.77 -14.70
C TYR A 137 4.25 1.24 -15.41
N ARG A 138 4.71 0.05 -15.03
CA ARG A 138 5.86 -0.65 -15.61
C ARG A 138 5.51 -1.94 -16.32
N GLY A 139 4.27 -2.42 -16.15
CA GLY A 139 3.84 -3.67 -16.77
C GLY A 139 3.64 -3.52 -18.28
N GLY A 140 3.51 -4.65 -18.97
CA GLY A 140 3.23 -4.70 -20.42
C GLY A 140 2.14 -5.70 -20.78
N GLY A 141 1.54 -6.37 -19.77
CA GLY A 141 0.50 -7.38 -19.96
C GLY A 141 -0.92 -6.84 -19.85
N ASP A 142 -1.88 -7.65 -20.28
CA ASP A 142 -3.31 -7.41 -20.08
C ASP A 142 -3.72 -7.70 -18.65
N LEU A 143 -4.23 -6.71 -17.92
CA LEU A 143 -4.69 -6.82 -16.55
C LEU A 143 -6.20 -7.10 -16.42
N SER A 144 -6.95 -7.19 -17.52
CA SER A 144 -8.42 -7.22 -17.54
C SER A 144 -9.04 -8.43 -16.78
N GLN A 145 -8.27 -9.50 -16.64
CA GLN A 145 -8.69 -10.70 -15.91
C GLN A 145 -8.03 -10.83 -14.53
N MET A 146 -7.24 -9.85 -14.12
CA MET A 146 -6.43 -9.94 -12.90
C MET A 146 -7.09 -9.22 -11.73
N ASP A 147 -7.17 -9.92 -10.61
CA ASP A 147 -7.38 -9.32 -9.30
C ASP A 147 -6.00 -9.03 -8.70
N ILE A 148 -5.76 -7.78 -8.35
CA ILE A 148 -4.47 -7.32 -7.82
C ILE A 148 -4.58 -7.04 -6.33
N LEU A 149 -3.57 -7.46 -5.56
CA LEU A 149 -3.39 -7.08 -4.17
C LEU A 149 -2.19 -6.16 -4.03
N LEU A 150 -2.45 -4.88 -3.78
CA LEU A 150 -1.41 -3.94 -3.37
C LEU A 150 -0.99 -4.23 -1.93
N VAL A 151 0.31 -4.36 -1.69
CA VAL A 151 0.85 -4.59 -0.34
C VAL A 151 1.71 -3.39 0.07
N ASP A 152 1.42 -2.84 1.26
CA ASP A 152 2.14 -1.69 1.83
C ASP A 152 2.47 -1.95 3.31
N ASP A 153 3.34 -1.15 3.90
CA ASP A 153 3.66 -1.27 5.32
C ASP A 153 2.66 -0.54 6.23
N VAL A 154 2.28 0.70 5.92
CA VAL A 154 1.41 1.51 6.75
C VAL A 154 0.35 2.24 5.94
N TYR A 155 -0.91 2.03 6.27
CA TYR A 155 -2.01 2.84 5.78
C TYR A 155 -2.25 4.04 6.70
N THR A 156 -1.97 5.24 6.27
CA THR A 156 -2.28 6.48 7.02
C THR A 156 -3.57 7.13 6.54
N THR A 157 -3.51 7.88 5.47
CA THR A 157 -4.66 8.56 4.84
C THR A 157 -5.22 7.80 3.65
N GLY A 158 -4.55 6.72 3.23
CA GLY A 158 -4.89 5.95 2.03
C GLY A 158 -4.38 6.53 0.71
N ARG A 159 -3.81 7.75 0.73
CA ARG A 159 -3.41 8.45 -0.49
C ARG A 159 -2.53 7.60 -1.40
N THR A 160 -1.48 6.98 -0.87
CA THR A 160 -0.57 6.13 -1.62
C THR A 160 -1.33 5.00 -2.33
N LEU A 161 -2.16 4.29 -1.57
CA LEU A 161 -2.91 3.15 -2.09
C LEU A 161 -3.99 3.57 -3.10
N TYR A 162 -4.69 4.69 -2.88
CA TYR A 162 -5.68 5.16 -3.85
C TYR A 162 -5.06 5.60 -5.17
N HIS A 163 -3.90 6.26 -5.16
CA HIS A 163 -3.17 6.57 -6.39
C HIS A 163 -2.71 5.32 -7.12
N ALA A 164 -2.20 4.32 -6.42
CA ALA A 164 -1.81 3.05 -7.01
C ALA A 164 -3.02 2.27 -7.56
N LYS A 165 -4.12 2.20 -6.81
CA LYS A 165 -5.39 1.62 -7.26
C LYS A 165 -5.89 2.29 -8.54
N ARG A 166 -5.94 3.63 -8.56
CA ARG A 166 -6.36 4.40 -9.73
C ARG A 166 -5.54 4.04 -10.95
N LEU A 167 -4.21 4.07 -10.83
CA LEU A 167 -3.33 3.76 -11.95
C LEU A 167 -3.58 2.35 -12.50
N LEU A 168 -3.67 1.34 -11.64
CA LEU A 168 -3.89 -0.04 -12.09
C LEU A 168 -5.30 -0.26 -12.66
N THR A 169 -6.32 0.42 -12.12
CA THR A 169 -7.67 0.41 -12.70
C THR A 169 -7.66 1.06 -14.08
N ASP A 170 -6.97 2.18 -14.27
CA ASP A 170 -6.80 2.84 -15.59
C ASP A 170 -6.02 1.96 -16.60
N GLN A 171 -5.17 1.04 -16.11
CA GLN A 171 -4.52 0.02 -16.93
C GLN A 171 -5.38 -1.23 -17.18
N GLY A 172 -6.63 -1.20 -16.74
CA GLY A 172 -7.61 -2.24 -17.02
C GLY A 172 -7.70 -3.37 -15.99
N ALA A 173 -7.07 -3.26 -14.82
CA ALA A 173 -7.19 -4.29 -13.78
C ALA A 173 -8.66 -4.52 -13.39
N ARG A 174 -9.07 -5.80 -13.32
CA ARG A 174 -10.44 -6.20 -12.98
C ARG A 174 -10.85 -5.70 -11.60
N ARG A 175 -9.95 -5.82 -10.62
CA ARG A 175 -10.13 -5.41 -9.24
C ARG A 175 -8.77 -5.12 -8.59
N VAL A 176 -8.71 -4.11 -7.73
CA VAL A 176 -7.50 -3.76 -7.00
C VAL A 176 -7.81 -3.66 -5.51
N ASP A 177 -7.51 -4.72 -4.78
CA ASP A 177 -7.56 -4.75 -3.31
C ASP A 177 -6.24 -4.23 -2.71
N SER A 178 -6.21 -4.01 -1.42
CA SER A 178 -4.97 -3.60 -0.74
C SER A 178 -4.86 -4.17 0.67
N LEU A 179 -3.64 -4.36 1.11
CA LEU A 179 -3.27 -4.88 2.42
C LEU A 179 -2.13 -4.05 2.99
N SER A 180 -2.20 -3.69 4.26
CA SER A 180 -1.05 -3.13 4.98
C SER A 180 -0.79 -3.89 6.27
N LEU A 181 0.46 -3.83 6.76
CA LEU A 181 0.77 -4.37 8.07
C LEU A 181 0.06 -3.56 9.13
N PHE A 182 0.14 -2.24 9.04
CA PHE A 182 -0.38 -1.34 10.07
C PHE A 182 -1.37 -0.30 9.52
N ARG A 183 -2.24 0.15 10.45
CA ARG A 183 -3.12 1.28 10.28
C ARG A 183 -3.25 2.10 11.56
#